data_a1490d56d9d548bc0514cbee273ca1f7
#
_entry.id   a1490d56d9d548bc0514cbee273ca1f7
#
_cell.length_a   1.000
_cell.length_b   1.000
_cell.length_c   1.000
_cell.angle_alpha   90.00
_cell.angle_beta   90.00
_cell.angle_gamma   90.00
#
_symmetry.space_group_name_H-M   'P 1'
#
loop_
_entity.id
_entity.type
_entity.pdbx_description
1 polymer ?
#
loop_
_entity_poly.entity_id
_entity_poly.type
_entity_poly.pdbx_seq_one_letter_code
_entity_poly.pdbx_strand_id
1 'polypeptide(L)'
;MNLDKIVIKGAREHNLKNINLEIPKNKLVVITGVSGSGKSTLAFDTIYSEGQRKYVESLSAYARQFLQMMNKPDVDSIDGLSPAISIEQKTTQKNPRSTVGTVTEIYDYLRVLYARVGVPYSPATGKPIKSQSVLSLIHISEPTRPLGI
;
A
#
# COMPACT_ATOMS: atom_id res chain seq x y z
N MET A 1 35.41 -3.37 -4.67
CA MET A 1 33.96 -3.40 -4.92
C MET A 1 33.45 -1.96 -4.86
N ASN A 2 32.84 -1.48 -5.92
CA ASN A 2 32.34 -0.10 -5.97
C ASN A 2 31.02 -0.04 -5.17
N LEU A 3 31.12 0.34 -3.89
CA LEU A 3 29.99 0.35 -2.94
C LEU A 3 28.95 1.44 -3.24
N ASP A 4 29.28 2.37 -4.17
CA ASP A 4 28.48 3.57 -4.42
C ASP A 4 27.47 3.42 -5.57
N LYS A 5 27.47 2.29 -6.26
CA LYS A 5 26.59 2.02 -7.40
C LYS A 5 25.97 0.63 -7.33
N ILE A 6 24.81 0.49 -7.93
CA ILE A 6 24.21 -0.79 -8.30
C ILE A 6 24.57 -1.02 -9.77
N VAL A 7 25.22 -2.14 -10.06
CA VAL A 7 25.66 -2.50 -11.42
C VAL A 7 24.85 -3.69 -11.88
N ILE A 8 24.09 -3.52 -12.96
CA ILE A 8 23.24 -4.54 -13.58
C ILE A 8 23.88 -4.94 -14.90
N LYS A 9 24.03 -6.23 -15.15
CA LYS A 9 24.54 -6.77 -16.39
C LYS A 9 23.58 -7.80 -16.95
N GLY A 10 23.26 -7.65 -18.24
CA GLY A 10 22.50 -8.63 -18.98
C GLY A 10 21.06 -8.81 -18.51
N ALA A 11 20.34 -7.75 -18.16
CA ALA A 11 18.95 -7.88 -17.76
C ALA A 11 18.04 -8.19 -18.96
N ARG A 12 17.31 -9.34 -18.89
CA ARG A 12 16.47 -9.88 -19.97
C ARG A 12 15.05 -10.22 -19.49
N GLU A 13 14.70 -9.84 -18.26
CA GLU A 13 13.39 -10.15 -17.69
C GLU A 13 12.28 -9.54 -18.54
N HIS A 14 11.24 -10.33 -18.86
CA HIS A 14 10.10 -9.96 -19.70
C HIS A 14 10.51 -9.31 -21.03
N ASN A 15 10.31 -7.98 -21.17
CA ASN A 15 10.56 -7.23 -22.39
C ASN A 15 11.92 -6.50 -22.40
N LEU A 16 12.78 -6.71 -21.40
CA LEU A 16 14.11 -6.14 -21.36
C LEU A 16 15.03 -6.84 -22.38
N LYS A 17 15.79 -6.04 -23.13
CA LYS A 17 16.62 -6.52 -24.24
C LYS A 17 18.10 -6.55 -23.86
N ASN A 18 18.48 -7.40 -22.91
CA ASN A 18 19.86 -7.60 -22.49
C ASN A 18 20.56 -6.28 -22.12
N ILE A 19 19.93 -5.51 -21.23
CA ILE A 19 20.42 -4.18 -20.87
C ILE A 19 21.47 -4.24 -19.78
N ASN A 20 22.44 -3.33 -19.88
CA ASN A 20 23.46 -3.07 -18.86
C ASN A 20 23.25 -1.67 -18.30
N LEU A 21 23.29 -1.52 -16.97
CA LEU A 21 22.97 -0.26 -16.31
C LEU A 21 23.76 -0.09 -15.04
N GLU A 22 24.20 1.15 -14.77
CA GLU A 22 24.76 1.56 -13.48
C GLU A 22 23.84 2.59 -12.82
N ILE A 23 23.40 2.32 -11.60
CA ILE A 23 22.53 3.18 -10.84
C ILE A 23 23.28 3.70 -9.61
N PRO A 24 23.38 5.02 -9.39
CA PRO A 24 24.04 5.57 -8.20
C PRO A 24 23.22 5.25 -6.95
N LYS A 25 23.90 4.89 -5.85
CA LYS A 25 23.29 4.74 -4.52
C LYS A 25 23.13 6.10 -3.83
N ASN A 26 22.30 6.12 -2.80
CA ASN A 26 22.05 7.30 -1.95
C ASN A 26 21.61 8.55 -2.73
N LYS A 27 20.94 8.35 -3.86
CA LYS A 27 20.37 9.40 -4.69
C LYS A 27 18.94 9.06 -5.09
N LEU A 28 18.13 10.08 -5.34
CA LEU A 28 16.83 9.91 -5.99
C LEU A 28 17.08 9.60 -7.47
N VAL A 29 16.61 8.43 -7.91
CA VAL A 29 16.69 8.00 -9.31
C VAL A 29 15.27 7.87 -9.86
N VAL A 30 14.98 8.51 -10.98
CA VAL A 30 13.69 8.48 -11.63
C VAL A 30 13.79 7.69 -12.94
N ILE A 31 12.95 6.65 -13.08
CA ILE A 31 12.86 5.83 -14.28
C ILE A 31 11.64 6.29 -15.09
N THR A 32 11.87 6.81 -16.28
CA THR A 32 10.81 7.36 -17.16
C THR A 32 10.75 6.63 -18.50
N GLY A 33 9.65 6.78 -19.21
CA GLY A 33 9.45 6.19 -20.55
C GLY A 33 7.99 5.91 -20.84
N VAL A 34 7.68 5.52 -22.06
CA VAL A 34 6.33 5.15 -22.50
C VAL A 34 5.80 3.92 -21.78
N SER A 35 4.48 3.74 -21.79
CA SER A 35 3.88 2.51 -21.22
C SER A 35 4.41 1.27 -21.96
N GLY A 36 4.68 0.20 -21.22
CA GLY A 36 5.23 -1.04 -21.78
C GLY A 36 6.74 -1.01 -22.09
N SER A 37 7.47 0.07 -21.76
CA SER A 37 8.92 0.15 -22.02
C SER A 37 9.81 -0.63 -21.06
N GLY A 38 9.25 -1.37 -20.08
CA GLY A 38 10.02 -2.19 -19.13
C GLY A 38 10.43 -1.48 -17.84
N LYS A 39 9.90 -0.27 -17.55
CA LYS A 39 10.23 0.47 -16.31
C LYS A 39 9.92 -0.33 -15.04
N SER A 40 8.71 -0.85 -14.96
CA SER A 40 8.26 -1.67 -13.81
C SER A 40 9.03 -2.99 -13.75
N THR A 41 9.26 -3.61 -14.90
CA THR A 41 10.08 -4.84 -15.01
C THR A 41 11.49 -4.63 -14.49
N LEU A 42 12.13 -3.51 -14.84
CA LEU A 42 13.47 -3.20 -14.33
C LEU A 42 13.45 -2.94 -12.82
N ALA A 43 12.51 -2.11 -12.33
CA ALA A 43 12.48 -1.70 -10.93
C ALA A 43 12.02 -2.83 -10.01
N PHE A 44 10.90 -3.48 -10.31
CA PHE A 44 10.27 -4.48 -9.44
C PHE A 44 10.72 -5.90 -9.75
N ASP A 45 10.57 -6.35 -11.00
CA ASP A 45 10.82 -7.74 -11.36
C ASP A 45 12.31 -8.08 -11.43
N THR A 46 13.19 -7.08 -11.64
CA THR A 46 14.63 -7.28 -11.70
C THR A 46 15.35 -6.82 -10.44
N ILE A 47 15.34 -5.52 -10.14
CA ILE A 47 16.18 -4.96 -9.05
C ILE A 47 15.61 -5.35 -7.68
N TYR A 48 14.32 -5.10 -7.45
CA TYR A 48 13.69 -5.41 -6.16
C TYR A 48 13.64 -6.92 -5.92
N SER A 49 13.24 -7.71 -6.91
CA SER A 49 13.15 -9.17 -6.82
C SER A 49 14.49 -9.79 -6.43
N GLU A 50 15.59 -9.41 -7.09
CA GLU A 50 16.93 -9.92 -6.76
C GLU A 50 17.43 -9.40 -5.38
N GLY A 51 17.13 -8.15 -5.04
CA GLY A 51 17.45 -7.60 -3.73
C GLY A 51 16.75 -8.35 -2.59
N GLN A 52 15.46 -8.62 -2.75
CA GLN A 52 14.66 -9.37 -1.80
C GLN A 52 15.14 -10.84 -1.73
N ARG A 53 15.42 -11.47 -2.85
CA ARG A 53 15.95 -12.84 -2.92
C ARG A 53 17.26 -12.97 -2.14
N LYS A 54 18.25 -12.11 -2.41
CA LYS A 54 19.53 -12.10 -1.69
C LYS A 54 19.36 -11.81 -0.20
N TYR A 55 18.44 -10.94 0.17
CA TYR A 55 18.14 -10.67 1.57
C TYR A 55 17.58 -11.92 2.27
N VAL A 56 16.59 -12.58 1.67
CA VAL A 56 16.00 -13.82 2.22
C VAL A 56 17.03 -14.94 2.30
N GLU A 57 17.91 -15.08 1.30
CA GLU A 57 19.00 -16.05 1.32
C GLU A 57 20.00 -15.83 2.47
N SER A 58 20.19 -14.58 2.89
CA SER A 58 21.08 -14.25 4.01
C SER A 58 20.51 -14.60 5.40
N LEU A 59 19.21 -14.90 5.48
CA LEU A 59 18.52 -15.23 6.71
C LEU A 59 18.74 -16.70 7.12
N SER A 60 18.48 -17.00 8.39
CA SER A 60 18.54 -18.39 8.89
C SER A 60 17.53 -19.30 8.18
N ALA A 61 17.81 -20.61 8.14
CA ALA A 61 16.91 -21.58 7.53
C ALA A 61 15.48 -21.56 8.13
N TYR A 62 15.38 -21.28 9.42
CA TYR A 62 14.09 -21.13 10.11
C TYR A 62 13.31 -19.90 9.61
N ALA A 63 13.97 -18.74 9.51
CA ALA A 63 13.32 -17.52 9.04
C ALA A 63 12.86 -17.61 7.57
N ARG A 64 13.61 -18.33 6.73
CA ARG A 64 13.25 -18.56 5.31
C ARG A 64 11.96 -19.36 5.12
N GLN A 65 11.54 -20.17 6.07
CA GLN A 65 10.30 -20.92 5.98
C GLN A 65 9.04 -20.04 6.03
N PHE A 66 9.15 -18.86 6.63
CA PHE A 66 8.04 -17.92 6.77
C PHE A 66 8.00 -16.82 5.70
N LEU A 67 9.03 -16.73 4.86
CA LEU A 67 9.16 -15.69 3.84
C LEU A 67 9.04 -16.31 2.44
N GLN A 68 8.23 -15.70 1.59
CA GLN A 68 8.17 -16.07 0.19
C GLN A 68 9.48 -15.71 -0.50
N MET A 69 10.11 -16.72 -1.09
CA MET A 69 11.30 -16.52 -1.90
C MET A 69 10.88 -16.08 -3.30
N MET A 70 11.35 -14.94 -3.74
CA MET A 70 11.10 -14.48 -5.10
C MET A 70 11.90 -15.30 -6.11
N ASN A 71 11.34 -15.46 -7.31
CA ASN A 71 12.04 -16.11 -8.40
C ASN A 71 13.31 -15.32 -8.77
N LYS A 72 14.34 -16.03 -9.18
CA LYS A 72 15.55 -15.39 -9.68
C LYS A 72 15.22 -14.73 -11.03
N PRO A 73 15.41 -13.42 -11.18
CA PRO A 73 15.19 -12.75 -12.45
C PRO A 73 16.21 -13.20 -13.52
N ASP A 74 15.83 -13.08 -14.79
CA ASP A 74 16.74 -13.35 -15.90
C ASP A 74 17.73 -12.20 -16.08
N VAL A 75 18.88 -12.33 -15.40
CA VAL A 75 19.96 -11.36 -15.38
C VAL A 75 21.30 -12.07 -15.18
N ASP A 76 22.35 -11.60 -15.83
CA ASP A 76 23.68 -12.20 -15.67
C ASP A 76 24.25 -11.93 -14.27
N SER A 77 24.27 -10.66 -13.85
CA SER A 77 24.63 -10.27 -12.49
C SER A 77 24.03 -8.93 -12.06
N ILE A 78 23.74 -8.81 -10.77
CA ILE A 78 23.44 -7.53 -10.12
C ILE A 78 24.32 -7.41 -8.88
N ASP A 79 25.20 -6.42 -8.89
CA ASP A 79 26.13 -6.12 -7.81
C ASP A 79 25.72 -4.84 -7.07
N GLY A 80 26.08 -4.77 -5.79
CA GLY A 80 25.84 -3.57 -4.99
C GLY A 80 24.43 -3.44 -4.44
N LEU A 81 23.57 -4.45 -4.51
CA LEU A 81 22.24 -4.40 -3.90
C LEU A 81 22.31 -4.30 -2.38
N SER A 82 21.39 -3.52 -1.82
CA SER A 82 21.08 -3.47 -0.39
C SER A 82 19.66 -4.03 -0.17
N PRO A 83 19.29 -4.40 1.06
CA PRO A 83 17.89 -4.72 1.36
C PRO A 83 16.95 -3.63 0.86
N ALA A 84 15.91 -4.00 0.15
CA ALA A 84 15.02 -3.08 -0.53
C ALA A 84 13.58 -3.21 -0.03
N ILE A 85 12.85 -2.10 -0.08
CA ILE A 85 11.41 -2.04 0.19
C ILE A 85 10.74 -1.59 -1.11
N SER A 86 9.69 -2.30 -1.51
CA SER A 86 8.85 -1.92 -2.64
C SER A 86 7.54 -1.34 -2.15
N ILE A 87 7.14 -0.21 -2.74
CA ILE A 87 5.82 0.38 -2.53
C ILE A 87 5.16 0.47 -3.90
N GLU A 88 4.13 -0.35 -4.09
CA GLU A 88 3.41 -0.44 -5.34
C GLU A 88 2.05 0.22 -5.25
N GLN A 89 1.62 0.85 -6.34
CA GLN A 89 0.26 1.33 -6.45
C GLN A 89 -0.69 0.14 -6.64
N LYS A 90 -1.55 -0.09 -5.66
CA LYS A 90 -2.57 -1.14 -5.75
C LYS A 90 -3.63 -0.72 -6.78
N THR A 91 -3.59 -1.31 -7.97
CA THR A 91 -4.44 -0.92 -9.10
C THR A 91 -5.88 -1.40 -9.01
N THR A 92 -6.15 -2.45 -8.24
CA THR A 92 -7.52 -2.96 -8.04
C THR A 92 -7.67 -3.62 -6.68
N GLN A 93 -8.49 -3.04 -5.83
CA GLN A 93 -9.01 -3.78 -4.68
C GLN A 93 -10.14 -4.68 -5.17
N LYS A 94 -9.98 -5.98 -5.06
CA LYS A 94 -11.03 -6.96 -5.33
C LYS A 94 -12.23 -6.83 -4.38
N ASN A 95 -12.08 -6.08 -3.30
CA ASN A 95 -13.14 -5.82 -2.33
C ASN A 95 -13.47 -4.32 -2.27
N PRO A 96 -14.62 -3.87 -2.81
CA PRO A 96 -15.00 -2.45 -2.83
C PRO A 96 -15.21 -1.85 -1.43
N ARG A 97 -15.30 -2.68 -0.38
CA ARG A 97 -15.45 -2.24 1.01
C ARG A 97 -14.13 -2.04 1.75
N SER A 98 -12.99 -2.39 1.16
CA SER A 98 -11.68 -2.21 1.79
C SER A 98 -11.10 -0.83 1.45
N THR A 99 -11.40 0.17 2.26
CA THR A 99 -10.70 1.46 2.22
C THR A 99 -9.40 1.38 3.02
N VAL A 100 -8.48 2.33 2.80
CA VAL A 100 -7.24 2.44 3.59
C VAL A 100 -7.55 2.47 5.08
N GLY A 101 -8.58 3.23 5.48
CA GLY A 101 -8.99 3.34 6.88
C GLY A 101 -9.42 2.02 7.53
N THR A 102 -10.05 1.10 6.75
CA THR A 102 -10.47 -0.21 7.26
C THR A 102 -9.34 -1.23 7.26
N VAL A 103 -8.46 -1.21 6.24
CA VAL A 103 -7.33 -2.14 6.13
C VAL A 103 -6.24 -1.84 7.18
N THR A 104 -6.07 -0.58 7.55
CA THR A 104 -5.09 -0.13 8.56
C THR A 104 -5.67 -0.05 9.97
N GLU A 105 -6.96 -0.41 10.17
CA GLU A 105 -7.68 -0.28 11.44
C GLU A 105 -7.80 1.17 11.96
N ILE A 106 -7.30 2.17 11.23
CA ILE A 106 -7.38 3.59 11.60
C ILE A 106 -8.85 4.01 11.80
N TYR A 107 -9.76 3.44 11.03
CA TYR A 107 -11.19 3.73 11.13
C TYR A 107 -11.76 3.38 12.51
N ASP A 108 -11.33 2.28 13.12
CA ASP A 108 -11.81 1.86 14.44
C ASP A 108 -11.29 2.79 15.53
N TYR A 109 -10.06 3.23 15.46
CA TYR A 109 -9.52 4.26 16.36
C TYR A 109 -10.26 5.59 16.21
N LEU A 110 -10.55 6.02 14.98
CA LEU A 110 -11.33 7.24 14.73
C LEU A 110 -12.74 7.13 15.27
N ARG A 111 -13.41 5.99 15.12
CA ARG A 111 -14.75 5.77 15.70
C ARG A 111 -14.76 5.97 17.21
N VAL A 112 -13.78 5.37 17.90
CA VAL A 112 -13.65 5.52 19.36
C VAL A 112 -13.35 6.97 19.73
N LEU A 113 -12.44 7.63 19.03
CA LEU A 113 -12.11 9.03 19.25
C LEU A 113 -13.33 9.94 19.10
N TYR A 114 -14.03 9.86 17.98
CA TYR A 114 -15.22 10.68 17.73
C TYR A 114 -16.37 10.34 18.67
N ALA A 115 -16.54 9.09 19.07
CA ALA A 115 -17.55 8.71 20.05
C ALA A 115 -17.30 9.29 21.44
N ARG A 116 -16.02 9.53 21.81
CA ARG A 116 -15.64 10.03 23.13
C ARG A 116 -15.53 11.56 23.20
N VAL A 117 -15.03 12.19 22.15
CA VAL A 117 -14.69 13.62 22.14
C VAL A 117 -15.48 14.39 21.06
N GLY A 118 -16.06 13.70 20.09
CA GLY A 118 -16.75 14.33 18.98
C GLY A 118 -18.09 14.93 19.41
N VAL A 119 -18.39 16.12 18.88
CA VAL A 119 -19.70 16.74 18.97
C VAL A 119 -20.37 16.65 17.60
N PRO A 120 -21.43 15.83 17.44
CA PRO A 120 -22.11 15.69 16.17
C PRO A 120 -22.92 16.96 15.84
N TYR A 121 -22.88 17.38 14.58
CA TYR A 121 -23.65 18.50 14.06
C TYR A 121 -24.61 18.03 12.96
N SER A 122 -25.80 18.61 12.94
CA SER A 122 -26.76 18.34 11.87
C SER A 122 -26.29 18.95 10.55
N PRO A 123 -26.17 18.19 9.46
CA PRO A 123 -25.75 18.72 8.15
C PRO A 123 -26.80 19.68 7.57
N ALA A 124 -28.07 19.56 7.94
CA ALA A 124 -29.15 20.41 7.43
C ALA A 124 -29.24 21.78 8.17
N THR A 125 -28.96 21.81 9.47
CA THR A 125 -29.18 23.01 10.30
C THR A 125 -27.89 23.58 10.89
N GLY A 126 -26.75 22.86 10.82
CA GLY A 126 -25.49 23.25 11.43
C GLY A 126 -25.50 23.31 12.96
N LYS A 127 -26.58 22.83 13.61
CA LYS A 127 -26.70 22.84 15.06
C LYS A 127 -26.12 21.57 15.68
N PRO A 128 -25.53 21.66 16.89
CA PRO A 128 -25.03 20.49 17.59
C PRO A 128 -26.19 19.55 17.98
N ILE A 129 -26.01 18.27 17.77
CA ILE A 129 -26.98 17.23 18.15
C ILE A 129 -26.67 16.79 19.58
N LYS A 130 -27.60 16.93 20.47
CA LYS A 130 -27.51 16.44 21.85
C LYS A 130 -28.01 15.00 21.94
N SER A 131 -27.48 14.25 22.91
CA SER A 131 -27.99 12.93 23.27
C SER A 131 -29.48 12.99 23.53
N GLN A 132 -30.27 12.14 22.85
CA GLN A 132 -31.71 12.03 22.99
C GLN A 132 -32.03 10.77 23.78
N SER A 133 -33.06 10.84 24.62
CA SER A 133 -33.60 9.66 25.30
C SER A 133 -34.42 8.80 24.33
N VAL A 134 -34.57 7.51 24.64
CA VAL A 134 -35.39 6.58 23.84
C VAL A 134 -36.85 7.08 23.73
N LEU A 135 -37.38 7.67 24.79
CA LEU A 135 -38.72 8.28 24.81
C LEU A 135 -38.84 9.45 23.82
N SER A 136 -37.81 10.29 23.70
CA SER A 136 -37.80 11.40 22.75
C SER A 136 -37.79 10.90 21.29
N LEU A 137 -37.09 9.78 21.00
CA LEU A 137 -37.07 9.17 19.68
C LEU A 137 -38.42 8.56 19.29
N ILE A 138 -39.15 7.96 20.24
CA ILE A 138 -40.48 7.40 20.01
C ILE A 138 -41.46 8.52 19.63
N HIS A 139 -41.46 9.66 20.31
CA HIS A 139 -42.30 10.81 19.97
C HIS A 139 -42.00 11.43 18.60
N ILE A 140 -40.79 11.34 18.11
CA ILE A 140 -40.41 11.83 16.77
C ILE A 140 -40.84 10.84 15.68
N SER A 141 -40.84 9.54 15.98
CA SER A 141 -41.10 8.47 15.00
C SER A 141 -42.62 8.12 14.92
N GLU A 142 -43.41 8.45 15.91
CA GLU A 142 -44.85 8.28 15.83
C GLU A 142 -45.46 9.42 14.99
N PRO A 143 -46.03 9.12 13.79
CA PRO A 143 -46.84 10.10 13.10
C PRO A 143 -48.03 10.41 13.98
N THR A 144 -48.16 11.65 14.44
CA THR A 144 -49.40 12.15 15.03
C THR A 144 -50.53 11.92 14.01
N ARG A 145 -51.28 10.83 14.16
CA ARG A 145 -52.54 10.67 13.46
C ARG A 145 -53.40 11.83 13.89
N PRO A 146 -53.87 12.68 12.96
CA PRO A 146 -54.93 13.62 13.30
C PRO A 146 -56.13 12.77 13.73
N LEU A 147 -56.58 12.94 14.97
CA LEU A 147 -57.87 12.47 15.39
C LEU A 147 -58.88 13.16 14.49
N GLY A 148 -59.33 12.44 13.45
CA GLY A 148 -60.46 12.87 12.64
C GLY A 148 -61.69 12.93 13.51
N ILE A 149 -62.21 14.12 13.61
CA ILE A 149 -63.61 14.38 14.10
C ILE A 149 -64.56 14.03 12.98
#